data_86885fa0622663ae379e01c3fc4397f5
#
_entry.id   86885fa0622663ae379e01c3fc4397f5
#
_cell.length_a   1.000
_cell.length_b   1.000
_cell.length_c   1.000
_cell.angle_alpha   90.00
_cell.angle_beta   90.00
_cell.angle_gamma   90.00
#
_symmetry.space_group_name_H-M   'P 1'
#
loop_
_entity.id
_entity.type
_entity.pdbx_description
1 polymer ?
#
loop_
_entity_poly.entity_id
_entity_poly.type
_entity_poly.pdbx_seq_one_letter_code
_entity_poly.pdbx_strand_id
1 'polypeptide(L)'
;MKNIERVHLVYPVGNKISTPDTIGHHLQLALEKHYHVTTYNYDEIKIIQPGKSDVLIGHWHPNPLTVFRMSAKKKGWKRILALAPFCPDHSGWHNAFGKNIIEQCDRYLAITGNAWMNKLKESPFQHWLPKIVHLDLAVDRKDHPFIKEYFNPIGNRRFLYIGNTSWCKNTSFLEKLAQALPEIDFSWIGGNQSLKGLKTLGTLDFSKQEAKKLIQEYDYLITVGSADANPTTILEAMAWGLIPVCSVQSGYEGFSGIRNIPIENIDDAVKTINGLQSVSEAQLKKWQQENLDCLDNHFNWDRFCSQVLKEIESKFSPDLAEKTENNRLSLQAAELESPNYWGRPINFYRFLKTNLKYAFQNRL
;
A
#
# COMPACT_ATOMS: atom_id res chain seq x y z
N MET A 1 -30.70 14.59 2.65
CA MET A 1 -29.28 14.64 2.21
C MET A 1 -29.27 14.89 0.71
N LYS A 2 -28.45 15.83 0.18
CA LYS A 2 -28.28 15.96 -1.28
C LYS A 2 -27.59 14.70 -1.76
N ASN A 3 -28.19 13.97 -2.68
CA ASN A 3 -27.67 12.73 -3.21
C ASN A 3 -26.32 12.96 -3.89
N ILE A 4 -25.36 12.05 -3.69
CA ILE A 4 -24.16 11.95 -4.51
C ILE A 4 -24.60 11.38 -5.85
N GLU A 5 -24.22 12.04 -6.94
CA GLU A 5 -24.62 11.62 -8.29
C GLU A 5 -23.47 10.92 -9.00
N ARG A 6 -22.25 11.44 -8.82
CA ARG A 6 -21.08 10.94 -9.53
C ARG A 6 -19.87 10.81 -8.61
N VAL A 7 -19.11 9.75 -8.82
CA VAL A 7 -17.80 9.50 -8.20
C VAL A 7 -16.73 9.50 -9.28
N HIS A 8 -15.73 10.38 -9.11
CA HIS A 8 -14.53 10.41 -9.94
C HIS A 8 -13.45 9.61 -9.23
N LEU A 9 -13.18 8.39 -9.73
CA LEU A 9 -12.22 7.45 -9.16
C LEU A 9 -10.86 7.60 -9.85
N VAL A 10 -9.87 8.09 -9.13
CA VAL A 10 -8.50 8.25 -9.62
C VAL A 10 -7.67 7.02 -9.21
N TYR A 11 -7.91 5.93 -9.90
CA TYR A 11 -7.16 4.68 -9.83
C TYR A 11 -7.17 4.01 -11.21
N PRO A 12 -6.08 3.34 -11.63
CA PRO A 12 -6.11 2.54 -12.84
C PRO A 12 -7.09 1.38 -12.64
N VAL A 13 -7.83 1.06 -13.68
CA VAL A 13 -8.83 -0.02 -13.70
C VAL A 13 -8.48 -1.00 -14.81
N GLY A 14 -7.31 -1.58 -14.70
CA GLY A 14 -6.74 -2.43 -15.73
C GLY A 14 -6.79 -3.93 -15.39
N ASN A 15 -5.76 -4.66 -15.82
CA ASN A 15 -5.66 -6.11 -15.79
C ASN A 15 -5.26 -6.71 -14.41
N LYS A 16 -5.39 -5.99 -13.30
CA LYS A 16 -4.99 -6.44 -11.95
C LYS A 16 -3.50 -6.86 -11.83
N ILE A 17 -2.61 -6.27 -12.62
CA ILE A 17 -1.18 -6.60 -12.63
C ILE A 17 -0.44 -5.97 -11.45
N SER A 18 -0.91 -4.82 -10.99
CA SER A 18 -0.32 -4.10 -9.86
C SER A 18 -1.34 -3.88 -8.74
N THR A 19 -0.86 -3.62 -7.54
CA THR A 19 -1.74 -3.28 -6.40
C THR A 19 -2.68 -2.11 -6.71
N PRO A 20 -2.25 -0.99 -7.33
CA PRO A 20 -3.17 0.08 -7.73
C PRO A 20 -4.25 -0.38 -8.73
N ASP A 21 -3.92 -1.22 -9.71
CA ASP A 21 -4.90 -1.76 -10.67
C ASP A 21 -5.96 -2.61 -9.96
N THR A 22 -5.53 -3.44 -9.01
CA THR A 22 -6.43 -4.30 -8.22
C THR A 22 -7.36 -3.46 -7.35
N ILE A 23 -6.82 -2.44 -6.65
CA ILE A 23 -7.63 -1.50 -5.86
C ILE A 23 -8.65 -0.80 -6.75
N GLY A 24 -8.21 -0.25 -7.87
CA GLY A 24 -9.08 0.46 -8.81
C GLY A 24 -10.21 -0.41 -9.34
N HIS A 25 -9.91 -1.64 -9.72
CA HIS A 25 -10.88 -2.62 -10.21
C HIS A 25 -11.98 -2.92 -9.17
N HIS A 26 -11.60 -3.29 -7.95
CA HIS A 26 -12.58 -3.64 -6.91
C HIS A 26 -13.39 -2.43 -6.45
N LEU A 27 -12.76 -1.26 -6.34
CA LEU A 27 -13.47 -0.01 -6.04
C LEU A 27 -14.45 0.38 -7.13
N GLN A 28 -14.07 0.29 -8.40
CA GLN A 28 -14.98 0.58 -9.50
C GLN A 28 -16.23 -0.29 -9.41
N LEU A 29 -16.07 -1.61 -9.32
CA LEU A 29 -17.19 -2.55 -9.23
C LEU A 29 -18.09 -2.29 -8.01
N ALA A 30 -17.52 -1.92 -6.88
CA ALA A 30 -18.30 -1.63 -5.69
C ALA A 30 -19.05 -0.29 -5.80
N LEU A 31 -18.40 0.73 -6.32
CA LEU A 31 -18.97 2.09 -6.45
C LEU A 31 -20.07 2.14 -7.51
N GLU A 32 -19.92 1.43 -8.64
CA GLU A 32 -20.90 1.38 -9.73
C GLU A 32 -22.27 0.81 -9.30
N LYS A 33 -22.32 0.06 -8.19
CA LYS A 33 -23.58 -0.40 -7.60
C LYS A 33 -24.41 0.73 -7.00
N HIS A 34 -23.81 1.89 -6.72
CA HIS A 34 -24.44 2.99 -5.98
C HIS A 34 -24.38 4.34 -6.71
N TYR A 35 -23.39 4.55 -7.60
CA TYR A 35 -23.08 5.84 -8.19
C TYR A 35 -22.73 5.72 -9.67
N HIS A 36 -22.86 6.82 -10.40
CA HIS A 36 -22.20 6.94 -11.70
C HIS A 36 -20.69 7.12 -11.49
N VAL A 37 -19.87 6.19 -11.95
CA VAL A 37 -18.41 6.22 -11.76
C VAL A 37 -17.70 6.63 -13.05
N THR A 38 -16.73 7.54 -12.92
CA THR A 38 -15.79 7.88 -14.00
C THR A 38 -14.37 7.61 -13.47
N THR A 39 -13.60 6.80 -14.18
CA THR A 39 -12.27 6.38 -13.78
C THR A 39 -11.18 7.18 -14.50
N TYR A 40 -10.04 7.34 -13.83
CA TYR A 40 -8.86 8.03 -14.32
C TYR A 40 -7.61 7.32 -13.86
N ASN A 41 -6.58 7.26 -14.68
CA ASN A 41 -5.29 6.79 -14.20
C ASN A 41 -4.65 7.86 -13.29
N TYR A 42 -4.06 7.47 -12.17
CA TYR A 42 -3.50 8.39 -11.17
C TYR A 42 -2.35 9.27 -11.71
N ASP A 43 -1.70 8.87 -12.79
CA ASP A 43 -0.61 9.60 -13.44
C ASP A 43 -1.07 10.49 -14.62
N GLU A 44 -2.35 10.49 -14.96
CA GLU A 44 -2.89 11.38 -16.01
C GLU A 44 -2.71 12.86 -15.66
N ILE A 45 -2.42 13.68 -16.70
CA ILE A 45 -2.41 15.13 -16.60
C ILE A 45 -3.76 15.65 -17.11
N LYS A 46 -4.69 15.87 -16.17
CA LYS A 46 -6.06 16.31 -16.46
C LYS A 46 -6.64 17.08 -15.29
N ILE A 47 -7.56 17.98 -15.58
CA ILE A 47 -8.34 18.71 -14.56
C ILE A 47 -9.80 18.32 -14.72
N ILE A 48 -10.41 17.85 -13.66
CA ILE A 48 -11.84 17.58 -13.56
C ILE A 48 -12.52 18.83 -13.01
N GLN A 49 -13.58 19.27 -13.67
CA GLN A 49 -14.46 20.30 -13.13
C GLN A 49 -15.62 19.61 -12.40
N PRO A 50 -15.75 19.79 -11.07
CA PRO A 50 -16.77 19.11 -10.31
C PRO A 50 -18.16 19.67 -10.56
N GLY A 51 -19.15 18.78 -10.60
CA GLY A 51 -20.54 19.13 -10.37
C GLY A 51 -20.83 19.30 -8.87
N LYS A 52 -21.98 19.91 -8.53
CA LYS A 52 -22.35 20.23 -7.12
C LYS A 52 -22.48 19.01 -6.19
N SER A 53 -22.61 17.81 -6.74
CA SER A 53 -22.84 16.56 -6.00
C SER A 53 -21.73 15.54 -6.23
N ASP A 54 -20.64 15.94 -6.88
CA ASP A 54 -19.56 15.04 -7.27
C ASP A 54 -18.58 14.80 -6.13
N VAL A 55 -18.06 13.58 -6.08
CA VAL A 55 -17.01 13.12 -5.15
C VAL A 55 -15.75 12.80 -5.92
N LEU A 56 -14.61 13.30 -5.46
CA LEU A 56 -13.29 12.91 -5.92
C LEU A 56 -12.69 11.92 -4.93
N ILE A 57 -12.31 10.74 -5.40
CA ILE A 57 -11.63 9.74 -4.58
C ILE A 57 -10.46 9.15 -5.33
N GLY A 58 -9.34 8.91 -4.66
CA GLY A 58 -8.29 8.10 -5.26
C GLY A 58 -6.88 8.41 -4.81
N HIS A 59 -5.96 7.84 -5.57
CA HIS A 59 -4.53 7.92 -5.32
C HIS A 59 -3.98 9.27 -5.82
N TRP A 60 -3.28 9.95 -4.92
CA TRP A 60 -2.50 11.10 -5.30
C TRP A 60 -1.11 10.67 -5.83
N HIS A 61 -0.62 11.31 -6.85
CA HIS A 61 0.71 11.05 -7.40
C HIS A 61 1.69 12.14 -6.94
N PRO A 62 3.00 11.84 -6.74
CA PRO A 62 4.00 12.86 -6.38
C PRO A 62 4.08 14.04 -7.35
N ASN A 63 3.78 13.83 -8.65
CA ASN A 63 3.70 14.92 -9.62
C ASN A 63 2.46 15.78 -9.34
N PRO A 64 2.65 17.10 -9.08
CA PRO A 64 1.56 18.04 -8.74
C PRO A 64 0.57 18.31 -9.87
N LEU A 65 0.91 17.98 -11.11
CA LEU A 65 0.07 18.24 -12.29
C LEU A 65 -0.89 17.09 -12.60
N THR A 66 -0.89 16.05 -11.80
CA THR A 66 -1.76 14.89 -12.04
C THR A 66 -3.22 15.17 -11.68
N VAL A 67 -4.08 14.34 -12.25
CA VAL A 67 -5.53 14.51 -12.20
C VAL A 67 -6.07 14.71 -10.80
N PHE A 68 -5.67 13.91 -9.81
CA PHE A 68 -6.15 14.06 -8.43
C PHE A 68 -5.74 15.43 -7.84
N ARG A 69 -4.43 15.75 -7.89
CA ARG A 69 -3.89 16.97 -7.27
C ARG A 69 -4.38 18.25 -7.91
N MET A 70 -4.50 18.28 -9.25
CA MET A 70 -5.04 19.43 -9.97
C MET A 70 -6.55 19.60 -9.74
N SER A 71 -7.28 18.49 -9.68
CA SER A 71 -8.73 18.52 -9.51
C SER A 71 -9.14 18.81 -8.07
N ALA A 72 -8.41 18.30 -7.08
CA ALA A 72 -8.67 18.56 -5.65
C ALA A 72 -8.64 20.04 -5.28
N LYS A 73 -7.93 20.87 -6.06
CA LYS A 73 -7.90 22.34 -5.89
C LYS A 73 -9.16 23.06 -6.39
N LYS A 74 -10.04 22.38 -7.14
CA LYS A 74 -11.25 23.01 -7.68
C LYS A 74 -12.33 23.13 -6.61
N LYS A 75 -13.04 24.22 -6.62
CA LYS A 75 -14.24 24.42 -5.78
C LYS A 75 -15.41 23.62 -6.32
N GLY A 76 -16.30 23.23 -5.45
CA GLY A 76 -17.57 22.59 -5.84
C GLY A 76 -17.62 21.08 -5.60
N TRP A 77 -16.53 20.43 -5.21
CA TRP A 77 -16.58 19.05 -4.76
C TRP A 77 -17.47 18.91 -3.53
N LYS A 78 -18.36 17.91 -3.54
CA LYS A 78 -19.09 17.52 -2.34
C LYS A 78 -18.13 16.88 -1.33
N ARG A 79 -17.14 16.11 -1.83
CA ARG A 79 -16.09 15.47 -1.04
C ARG A 79 -14.82 15.26 -1.85
N ILE A 80 -13.70 15.26 -1.14
CA ILE A 80 -12.40 14.86 -1.65
C ILE A 80 -11.81 13.83 -0.67
N LEU A 81 -11.63 12.61 -1.14
CA LEU A 81 -11.11 11.48 -0.37
C LEU A 81 -9.80 11.02 -1.01
N ALA A 82 -8.66 11.27 -0.36
CA ALA A 82 -7.40 10.68 -0.77
C ALA A 82 -7.33 9.22 -0.26
N LEU A 83 -6.89 8.30 -1.11
CA LEU A 83 -6.71 6.89 -0.75
C LEU A 83 -5.34 6.42 -1.23
N ALA A 84 -4.43 6.14 -0.31
CA ALA A 84 -3.06 5.73 -0.64
C ALA A 84 -2.33 5.12 0.57
N PRO A 85 -1.18 4.46 0.36
CA PRO A 85 -0.31 4.03 1.45
C PRO A 85 0.09 5.20 2.37
N PHE A 86 0.23 4.91 3.68
CA PHE A 86 0.51 5.91 4.68
C PHE A 86 1.55 5.42 5.69
N CYS A 87 2.73 6.06 5.68
CA CYS A 87 3.85 5.81 6.58
C CYS A 87 4.37 7.16 7.13
N PRO A 88 3.86 7.66 8.26
CA PRO A 88 4.15 9.03 8.74
C PRO A 88 5.58 9.30 9.20
N ASP A 89 6.43 8.29 9.27
CA ASP A 89 7.82 8.42 9.72
C ASP A 89 8.81 8.90 8.65
N HIS A 90 8.34 9.07 7.41
CA HIS A 90 9.16 9.56 6.34
C HIS A 90 9.26 11.08 6.32
N SER A 91 10.25 11.62 7.04
CA SER A 91 10.48 13.06 7.22
C SER A 91 10.54 13.86 5.89
N GLY A 92 11.14 13.31 4.82
CA GLY A 92 11.19 14.00 3.52
C GLY A 92 9.91 13.90 2.70
N TRP A 93 9.20 12.79 2.80
CA TRP A 93 8.04 12.47 1.98
C TRP A 93 6.76 13.13 2.52
N HIS A 94 6.55 13.05 3.84
CA HIS A 94 5.38 13.61 4.51
C HIS A 94 5.35 15.14 4.49
N ASN A 95 6.52 15.76 4.69
CA ASN A 95 6.60 17.22 4.71
C ASN A 95 6.41 17.84 3.33
N ALA A 96 6.83 17.15 2.25
CA ALA A 96 6.76 17.72 0.91
C ALA A 96 5.46 17.40 0.16
N PHE A 97 4.82 16.26 0.44
CA PHE A 97 3.67 15.77 -0.33
C PHE A 97 2.45 15.43 0.54
N GLY A 98 2.64 14.71 1.65
CA GLY A 98 1.55 14.24 2.50
C GLY A 98 0.79 15.39 3.15
N LYS A 99 1.50 16.40 3.67
CA LYS A 99 0.91 17.60 4.28
C LYS A 99 -0.12 18.24 3.35
N ASN A 100 0.28 18.58 2.13
CA ASN A 100 -0.60 19.28 1.20
C ASN A 100 -1.83 18.45 0.81
N ILE A 101 -1.70 17.13 0.71
CA ILE A 101 -2.82 16.25 0.37
C ILE A 101 -3.76 16.09 1.56
N ILE A 102 -3.25 15.78 2.75
CA ILE A 102 -4.08 15.56 3.95
C ILE A 102 -4.84 16.83 4.34
N GLU A 103 -4.20 17.98 4.20
CA GLU A 103 -4.84 19.26 4.53
C GLU A 103 -5.92 19.67 3.52
N GLN A 104 -5.80 19.28 2.25
CA GLN A 104 -6.76 19.57 1.20
C GLN A 104 -7.93 18.59 1.11
N CYS A 105 -7.77 17.33 1.50
CA CYS A 105 -8.84 16.36 1.43
C CYS A 105 -9.74 16.38 2.68
N ASP A 106 -10.96 15.92 2.53
CA ASP A 106 -11.91 15.78 3.63
C ASP A 106 -11.55 14.56 4.49
N ARG A 107 -11.10 13.47 3.85
CA ARG A 107 -10.53 12.28 4.48
C ARG A 107 -9.32 11.78 3.73
N TYR A 108 -8.39 11.22 4.47
CA TYR A 108 -7.31 10.41 3.95
C TYR A 108 -7.54 8.95 4.36
N LEU A 109 -7.90 8.13 3.40
CA LEU A 109 -8.10 6.70 3.55
C LEU A 109 -6.72 6.04 3.48
N ALA A 110 -6.16 5.80 4.64
CA ALA A 110 -4.76 5.40 4.82
C ALA A 110 -4.62 3.89 4.75
N ILE A 111 -4.04 3.36 3.69
CA ILE A 111 -3.58 1.97 3.65
C ILE A 111 -2.33 1.90 4.53
N THR A 112 -2.47 1.30 5.73
CA THR A 112 -1.44 1.39 6.78
C THR A 112 -1.64 0.30 7.84
N GLY A 113 -0.95 0.40 8.98
CA GLY A 113 -1.11 -0.47 10.14
C GLY A 113 -1.09 0.30 11.45
N ASN A 114 -1.37 -0.43 12.54
CA ASN A 114 -1.48 0.16 13.88
C ASN A 114 -0.17 0.81 14.34
N ALA A 115 0.99 0.22 14.00
CA ALA A 115 2.30 0.82 14.32
C ALA A 115 2.42 2.24 13.77
N TRP A 116 2.00 2.46 12.53
CA TRP A 116 2.02 3.79 11.91
C TRP A 116 0.98 4.74 12.51
N MET A 117 -0.22 4.24 12.81
CA MET A 117 -1.24 5.04 13.47
C MET A 117 -0.81 5.47 14.89
N ASN A 118 -0.10 4.61 15.62
CA ASN A 118 0.46 4.95 16.92
C ASN A 118 1.58 5.99 16.81
N LYS A 119 2.51 5.82 15.86
CA LYS A 119 3.54 6.82 15.55
C LYS A 119 2.93 8.18 15.19
N LEU A 120 1.82 8.20 14.45
CA LEU A 120 1.12 9.45 14.13
C LEU A 120 0.60 10.15 15.38
N LYS A 121 0.03 9.40 16.35
CA LYS A 121 -0.49 9.96 17.62
C LYS A 121 0.61 10.66 18.44
N GLU A 122 1.83 10.15 18.34
CA GLU A 122 3.00 10.65 19.09
C GLU A 122 3.82 11.70 18.30
N SER A 123 3.45 11.97 17.06
CA SER A 123 4.18 12.86 16.15
C SER A 123 3.65 14.30 16.21
N PRO A 124 4.42 15.30 15.71
CA PRO A 124 3.92 16.65 15.47
C PRO A 124 2.70 16.73 14.53
N PHE A 125 2.40 15.63 13.82
CA PHE A 125 1.30 15.53 12.86
C PHE A 125 0.03 14.91 13.46
N GLN A 126 -0.06 14.73 14.79
CA GLN A 126 -1.26 14.20 15.47
C GLN A 126 -2.55 14.97 15.12
N HIS A 127 -2.43 16.23 14.74
CA HIS A 127 -3.58 17.05 14.30
C HIS A 127 -4.25 16.57 13.01
N TRP A 128 -3.63 15.64 12.27
CA TRP A 128 -4.24 14.98 11.10
C TRP A 128 -5.17 13.83 11.47
N LEU A 129 -5.08 13.27 12.70
CA LEU A 129 -5.88 12.12 13.13
C LEU A 129 -7.38 12.25 12.82
N PRO A 130 -8.05 13.40 12.98
CA PRO A 130 -9.46 13.54 12.63
C PRO A 130 -9.78 13.31 11.15
N LYS A 131 -8.78 13.40 10.27
CA LYS A 131 -8.92 13.21 8.83
C LYS A 131 -8.49 11.83 8.35
N ILE A 132 -7.68 11.11 9.13
CA ILE A 132 -7.09 9.83 8.73
C ILE A 132 -8.01 8.67 9.12
N VAL A 133 -8.32 7.83 8.16
CA VAL A 133 -9.08 6.60 8.35
C VAL A 133 -8.18 5.43 7.98
N HIS A 134 -7.91 4.55 8.94
CA HIS A 134 -7.13 3.34 8.72
C HIS A 134 -7.89 2.36 7.83
N LEU A 135 -7.26 1.90 6.76
CA LEU A 135 -7.71 0.83 5.90
C LEU A 135 -6.65 -0.27 5.85
N ASP A 136 -7.06 -1.50 6.07
CA ASP A 136 -6.25 -2.67 5.74
C ASP A 136 -6.50 -3.08 4.29
N LEU A 137 -5.43 -3.37 3.57
CA LEU A 137 -5.52 -3.84 2.20
C LEU A 137 -6.20 -5.23 2.14
N ALA A 138 -6.55 -5.66 0.95
CA ALA A 138 -7.25 -6.91 0.71
C ALA A 138 -6.57 -7.76 -0.38
N VAL A 139 -6.90 -9.03 -0.42
CA VAL A 139 -6.49 -9.96 -1.49
C VAL A 139 -7.68 -10.76 -1.99
N ASP A 140 -7.65 -11.15 -3.27
CA ASP A 140 -8.61 -12.11 -3.83
C ASP A 140 -8.02 -13.52 -3.72
N ARG A 141 -8.61 -14.36 -2.85
CA ARG A 141 -8.17 -15.75 -2.67
C ARG A 141 -8.33 -16.61 -3.92
N LYS A 142 -9.21 -16.23 -4.86
CA LYS A 142 -9.37 -16.97 -6.12
C LYS A 142 -8.13 -16.82 -7.02
N ASP A 143 -7.49 -15.66 -6.96
CA ASP A 143 -6.27 -15.40 -7.72
C ASP A 143 -5.04 -16.05 -7.03
N HIS A 144 -5.14 -16.33 -5.72
CA HIS A 144 -4.09 -16.88 -4.86
C HIS A 144 -4.56 -18.16 -4.14
N PRO A 145 -4.69 -19.30 -4.85
CA PRO A 145 -5.19 -20.54 -4.27
C PRO A 145 -4.22 -21.09 -3.21
N PHE A 146 -4.78 -21.75 -2.20
CA PHE A 146 -4.01 -22.46 -1.21
C PHE A 146 -3.17 -23.59 -1.85
N ILE A 147 -1.86 -23.60 -1.59
CA ILE A 147 -0.91 -24.55 -2.20
C ILE A 147 0.02 -25.24 -1.18
N LYS A 148 0.23 -24.64 0.00
CA LYS A 148 1.17 -25.17 1.01
C LYS A 148 0.51 -26.22 1.90
N GLU A 149 0.64 -27.48 1.54
CA GLU A 149 0.08 -28.60 2.30
C GLU A 149 1.01 -29.12 3.41
N TYR A 150 2.31 -29.10 3.17
CA TYR A 150 3.33 -29.67 4.05
C TYR A 150 4.41 -28.64 4.34
N PHE A 151 4.94 -28.67 5.55
CA PHE A 151 6.07 -27.85 5.96
C PHE A 151 7.37 -28.67 5.93
N ASN A 152 8.49 -28.02 5.63
CA ASN A 152 9.81 -28.64 5.71
C ASN A 152 10.09 -29.11 7.17
N PRO A 153 11.02 -30.06 7.41
CA PRO A 153 11.34 -30.51 8.75
C PRO A 153 11.87 -29.42 9.68
N ILE A 154 11.74 -29.59 10.99
CA ILE A 154 12.36 -28.72 11.98
C ILE A 154 13.87 -28.61 11.68
N GLY A 155 14.40 -27.40 11.75
CA GLY A 155 15.79 -27.06 11.42
C GLY A 155 16.06 -26.83 9.94
N ASN A 156 15.12 -27.17 9.04
CA ASN A 156 15.26 -27.02 7.58
C ASN A 156 14.17 -26.12 6.97
N ARG A 157 13.59 -25.21 7.76
CA ARG A 157 12.56 -24.27 7.30
C ARG A 157 13.17 -23.26 6.32
N ARG A 158 12.46 -22.98 5.24
CA ARG A 158 12.91 -22.14 4.13
C ARG A 158 12.16 -20.83 4.08
N PHE A 159 12.87 -19.73 3.79
CA PHE A 159 12.35 -18.37 3.78
C PHE A 159 12.36 -17.80 2.35
N LEU A 160 11.26 -17.20 1.95
CA LEU A 160 11.09 -16.58 0.65
C LEU A 160 10.84 -15.08 0.81
N TYR A 161 11.64 -14.26 0.14
CA TYR A 161 11.32 -12.84 -0.07
C TYR A 161 10.75 -12.65 -1.46
N ILE A 162 9.60 -11.96 -1.57
CA ILE A 162 8.99 -11.57 -2.83
C ILE A 162 8.87 -10.05 -2.86
N GLY A 163 9.53 -9.40 -3.81
CA GLY A 163 9.48 -7.95 -3.96
C GLY A 163 10.69 -7.37 -4.68
N ASN A 164 10.58 -6.08 -5.02
CA ASN A 164 11.70 -5.33 -5.57
C ASN A 164 12.69 -4.90 -4.46
N THR A 165 13.74 -4.18 -4.85
CA THR A 165 14.81 -3.69 -3.96
C THR A 165 14.70 -2.19 -3.68
N SER A 166 13.49 -1.61 -3.75
CA SER A 166 13.31 -0.21 -3.38
C SER A 166 13.69 0.02 -1.91
N TRP A 167 14.16 1.22 -1.60
CA TRP A 167 14.70 1.58 -0.29
C TRP A 167 13.74 1.24 0.89
N CYS A 168 12.41 1.37 0.70
CA CYS A 168 11.41 1.06 1.74
C CYS A 168 11.31 -0.44 2.08
N LYS A 169 11.78 -1.32 1.17
CA LYS A 169 11.82 -2.78 1.37
C LYS A 169 12.98 -3.22 2.26
N ASN A 170 13.96 -2.34 2.51
CA ASN A 170 15.10 -2.57 3.42
C ASN A 170 15.89 -3.86 3.12
N THR A 171 16.09 -4.15 1.83
CA THR A 171 16.78 -5.40 1.41
C THR A 171 18.20 -5.50 1.93
N SER A 172 18.85 -4.38 2.25
CA SER A 172 20.19 -4.37 2.88
C SER A 172 20.18 -5.01 4.28
N PHE A 173 19.08 -4.88 5.04
CA PHE A 173 18.93 -5.58 6.31
C PHE A 173 18.72 -7.08 6.08
N LEU A 174 17.93 -7.45 5.08
CA LEU A 174 17.70 -8.85 4.71
C LEU A 174 19.00 -9.55 4.27
N GLU A 175 19.85 -8.84 3.51
CA GLU A 175 21.19 -9.35 3.14
C GLU A 175 22.07 -9.61 4.37
N LYS A 176 22.09 -8.68 5.34
CA LYS A 176 22.85 -8.86 6.61
C LYS A 176 22.30 -10.04 7.41
N LEU A 177 20.99 -10.19 7.48
CA LEU A 177 20.34 -11.30 8.18
C LEU A 177 20.70 -12.64 7.53
N ALA A 178 20.61 -12.75 6.20
CA ALA A 178 20.97 -13.95 5.48
C ALA A 178 22.48 -14.31 5.61
N GLN A 179 23.36 -13.29 5.63
CA GLN A 179 24.80 -13.50 5.86
C GLN A 179 25.12 -13.94 7.31
N ALA A 180 24.30 -13.52 8.29
CA ALA A 180 24.45 -13.95 9.69
C ALA A 180 23.91 -15.39 9.93
N LEU A 181 23.17 -15.95 8.99
CA LEU A 181 22.53 -17.27 9.05
C LEU A 181 22.79 -18.06 7.76
N PRO A 182 24.06 -18.38 7.44
CA PRO A 182 24.43 -18.99 6.16
C PRO A 182 23.89 -20.42 5.99
N GLU A 183 23.49 -21.09 7.08
CA GLU A 183 22.89 -22.42 7.08
C GLU A 183 21.40 -22.40 6.73
N ILE A 184 20.73 -21.24 6.73
CA ILE A 184 19.31 -21.12 6.45
C ILE A 184 19.08 -20.75 4.99
N ASP A 185 18.15 -21.42 4.32
CA ASP A 185 17.77 -21.14 2.93
C ASP A 185 16.90 -19.88 2.86
N PHE A 186 17.51 -18.77 2.44
CA PHE A 186 16.83 -17.56 2.04
C PHE A 186 16.84 -17.43 0.52
N SER A 187 15.68 -17.26 -0.07
CA SER A 187 15.53 -17.07 -1.51
C SER A 187 14.75 -15.81 -1.84
N TRP A 188 14.95 -15.28 -3.04
CA TRP A 188 14.34 -14.03 -3.51
C TRP A 188 13.74 -14.15 -4.90
N ILE A 189 12.49 -13.68 -5.03
CA ILE A 189 11.77 -13.46 -6.29
C ILE A 189 11.51 -11.96 -6.44
N GLY A 190 11.92 -11.33 -7.54
CA GLY A 190 11.62 -9.93 -7.80
C GLY A 190 12.60 -9.19 -8.69
N GLY A 191 13.65 -9.86 -9.15
CA GLY A 191 14.63 -9.29 -10.07
C GLY A 191 15.76 -10.25 -10.42
N ASN A 192 16.66 -9.79 -11.28
CA ASN A 192 17.81 -10.59 -11.75
C ASN A 192 19.14 -10.16 -11.10
N GLN A 193 19.12 -9.15 -10.24
CA GLN A 193 20.32 -8.74 -9.50
C GLN A 193 20.57 -9.73 -8.35
N SER A 194 21.82 -9.82 -7.89
CA SER A 194 22.17 -10.65 -6.74
C SER A 194 21.92 -9.90 -5.44
N LEU A 195 21.26 -10.55 -4.48
CA LEU A 195 21.22 -10.13 -3.08
C LEU A 195 22.14 -11.06 -2.27
N LYS A 196 23.04 -10.47 -1.46
CA LYS A 196 24.06 -11.24 -0.71
C LYS A 196 23.38 -12.16 0.30
N GLY A 197 23.77 -13.44 0.27
CA GLY A 197 23.22 -14.46 1.16
C GLY A 197 21.86 -15.02 0.75
N LEU A 198 21.23 -14.51 -0.33
CA LEU A 198 19.97 -15.02 -0.84
C LEU A 198 20.17 -15.70 -2.19
N LYS A 199 19.47 -16.83 -2.40
CA LYS A 199 19.36 -17.46 -3.71
C LYS A 199 18.41 -16.66 -4.59
N THR A 200 18.88 -16.10 -5.71
CA THR A 200 18.06 -15.36 -6.66
C THR A 200 17.28 -16.32 -7.55
N LEU A 201 15.96 -16.18 -7.60
CA LEU A 201 15.03 -16.99 -8.41
C LEU A 201 14.49 -16.24 -9.64
N GLY A 202 14.91 -14.98 -9.82
CA GLY A 202 14.48 -14.14 -10.93
C GLY A 202 13.07 -13.55 -10.76
N THR A 203 12.42 -13.29 -11.87
CA THR A 203 11.03 -12.79 -11.91
C THR A 203 10.11 -13.93 -12.33
N LEU A 204 9.04 -14.14 -11.59
CA LEU A 204 8.08 -15.22 -11.85
C LEU A 204 6.69 -14.67 -12.15
N ASP A 205 5.98 -15.40 -13.03
CA ASP A 205 4.55 -15.24 -13.27
C ASP A 205 3.77 -16.16 -12.31
N PHE A 206 3.18 -15.59 -11.26
CA PHE A 206 2.46 -16.35 -10.24
C PHE A 206 1.15 -16.99 -10.74
N SER A 207 0.69 -16.68 -11.93
CA SER A 207 -0.41 -17.40 -12.58
C SER A 207 0.00 -18.80 -13.03
N LYS A 208 1.31 -19.04 -13.23
CA LYS A 208 1.86 -20.29 -13.73
C LYS A 208 2.03 -21.36 -12.67
N GLN A 209 1.82 -22.61 -13.07
CA GLN A 209 1.93 -23.76 -12.16
C GLN A 209 3.36 -23.98 -11.64
N GLU A 210 4.38 -23.65 -12.43
CA GLU A 210 5.79 -23.75 -12.07
C GLU A 210 6.13 -22.78 -10.91
N ALA A 211 5.61 -21.56 -10.95
CA ALA A 211 5.79 -20.61 -9.86
C ALA A 211 5.11 -21.09 -8.58
N LYS A 212 3.90 -21.64 -8.66
CA LYS A 212 3.18 -22.22 -7.52
C LYS A 212 3.93 -23.40 -6.90
N LYS A 213 4.47 -24.30 -7.70
CA LYS A 213 5.32 -25.42 -7.23
C LYS A 213 6.57 -24.91 -6.50
N LEU A 214 7.20 -23.86 -7.04
CA LEU A 214 8.38 -23.28 -6.41
C LEU A 214 8.04 -22.61 -5.06
N ILE A 215 6.96 -21.83 -4.99
CA ILE A 215 6.50 -21.19 -3.75
C ILE A 215 6.19 -22.23 -2.67
N GLN A 216 5.59 -23.35 -3.05
CA GLN A 216 5.23 -24.45 -2.14
C GLN A 216 6.44 -25.07 -1.41
N GLU A 217 7.66 -24.91 -1.93
CA GLU A 217 8.88 -25.37 -1.28
C GLU A 217 9.27 -24.55 -0.04
N TYR A 218 8.74 -23.34 0.13
CA TYR A 218 9.05 -22.43 1.25
C TYR A 218 7.99 -22.52 2.35
N ASP A 219 8.41 -22.25 3.59
CA ASP A 219 7.52 -22.29 4.76
C ASP A 219 7.10 -20.91 5.19
N TYR A 220 8.00 -19.93 5.02
CA TYR A 220 7.81 -18.55 5.44
C TYR A 220 7.96 -17.59 4.27
N LEU A 221 7.09 -16.59 4.22
CA LEU A 221 7.38 -15.36 3.49
C LEU A 221 8.04 -14.38 4.46
N ILE A 222 9.20 -13.84 4.12
CA ILE A 222 9.88 -12.83 4.95
C ILE A 222 9.87 -11.46 4.26
N THR A 223 9.49 -10.42 5.01
CA THR A 223 9.65 -9.02 4.60
C THR A 223 10.20 -8.19 5.76
N VAL A 224 11.18 -7.35 5.48
CA VAL A 224 11.86 -6.51 6.49
C VAL A 224 11.73 -5.03 6.17
N GLY A 225 10.64 -4.65 5.50
CA GLY A 225 10.40 -3.28 5.08
C GLY A 225 10.41 -2.29 6.24
N SER A 226 11.12 -1.18 6.08
CA SER A 226 11.20 -0.10 7.07
C SER A 226 10.09 0.94 6.92
N ALA A 227 9.43 0.96 5.73
CA ALA A 227 8.35 1.90 5.41
C ALA A 227 7.48 1.37 4.28
N ASP A 228 6.98 0.18 4.43
CA ASP A 228 6.21 -0.55 3.43
C ASP A 228 4.83 -0.88 4.00
N ALA A 229 3.94 0.08 3.95
CA ALA A 229 2.61 -0.05 4.54
C ALA A 229 1.74 -1.05 3.77
N ASN A 230 1.31 -2.10 4.42
CA ASN A 230 0.40 -3.15 3.92
C ASN A 230 0.84 -3.76 2.58
N PRO A 231 2.07 -4.34 2.46
CA PRO A 231 2.47 -5.02 1.23
C PRO A 231 1.54 -6.19 0.92
N THR A 232 1.01 -6.25 -0.31
CA THR A 232 0.10 -7.32 -0.77
C THR A 232 0.70 -8.70 -0.70
N THR A 233 2.01 -8.81 -0.89
CA THR A 233 2.74 -10.08 -0.84
C THR A 233 2.56 -10.84 0.47
N ILE A 234 2.31 -10.16 1.58
CA ILE A 234 1.98 -10.79 2.87
C ILE A 234 0.61 -11.48 2.79
N LEU A 235 -0.40 -10.81 2.25
CA LEU A 235 -1.74 -11.38 2.09
C LEU A 235 -1.75 -12.52 1.05
N GLU A 236 -1.00 -12.36 -0.03
CA GLU A 236 -0.79 -13.39 -1.06
C GLU A 236 -0.15 -14.65 -0.45
N ALA A 237 0.89 -14.47 0.39
CA ALA A 237 1.54 -15.56 1.09
C ALA A 237 0.60 -16.29 2.06
N MET A 238 -0.22 -15.54 2.81
CA MET A 238 -1.25 -16.12 3.66
C MET A 238 -2.23 -16.97 2.84
N ALA A 239 -2.66 -16.48 1.68
CA ALA A 239 -3.56 -17.20 0.79
C ALA A 239 -2.92 -18.48 0.22
N TRP A 240 -1.64 -18.45 -0.14
CA TRP A 240 -0.88 -19.63 -0.56
C TRP A 240 -0.63 -20.64 0.59
N GLY A 241 -0.79 -20.21 1.83
CA GLY A 241 -0.59 -21.02 3.03
C GLY A 241 0.82 -20.93 3.62
N LEU A 242 1.67 -19.98 3.19
CA LEU A 242 2.93 -19.66 3.85
C LEU A 242 2.66 -18.87 5.13
N ILE A 243 3.58 -18.96 6.08
CA ILE A 243 3.52 -18.17 7.31
C ILE A 243 4.28 -16.85 7.09
N PRO A 244 3.62 -15.69 7.16
CA PRO A 244 4.32 -14.40 7.04
C PRO A 244 5.19 -14.10 8.26
N VAL A 245 6.40 -13.63 7.98
CA VAL A 245 7.37 -13.06 8.93
C VAL A 245 7.68 -11.65 8.46
N CYS A 246 7.20 -10.65 9.16
CA CYS A 246 7.32 -9.27 8.70
C CYS A 246 7.66 -8.29 9.82
N SER A 247 8.28 -7.16 9.44
CA SER A 247 8.48 -6.05 10.36
C SER A 247 7.13 -5.45 10.80
N VAL A 248 7.04 -4.86 11.97
CA VAL A 248 5.84 -4.14 12.43
C VAL A 248 5.48 -2.98 11.50
N GLN A 249 6.48 -2.41 10.81
CA GLN A 249 6.33 -1.35 9.81
C GLN A 249 5.58 -1.81 8.55
N SER A 250 5.41 -3.12 8.35
CA SER A 250 4.55 -3.68 7.31
C SER A 250 3.05 -3.53 7.63
N GLY A 251 2.70 -3.21 8.88
CA GLY A 251 1.33 -2.87 9.27
C GLY A 251 0.43 -4.05 9.60
N TYR A 252 1.00 -5.23 9.80
CA TYR A 252 0.26 -6.45 10.11
C TYR A 252 0.52 -6.97 11.54
N GLU A 253 0.93 -6.08 12.44
CA GLU A 253 1.12 -6.46 13.84
C GLU A 253 -0.22 -6.78 14.53
N GLY A 254 -0.19 -7.74 15.45
CA GLY A 254 -1.35 -8.15 16.25
C GLY A 254 -2.21 -9.26 15.62
N PHE A 255 -1.94 -9.69 14.40
CA PHE A 255 -2.60 -10.85 13.79
C PHE A 255 -1.91 -12.14 14.20
N SER A 256 -2.65 -13.08 14.79
CA SER A 256 -2.12 -14.27 15.49
C SER A 256 -1.34 -15.23 14.58
N GLY A 257 -1.68 -15.32 13.30
CA GLY A 257 -1.00 -16.14 12.29
C GLY A 257 0.26 -15.50 11.71
N ILE A 258 0.52 -14.19 11.94
CA ILE A 258 1.66 -13.44 11.41
C ILE A 258 2.74 -13.31 12.47
N ARG A 259 4.02 -13.48 12.09
CA ARG A 259 5.17 -13.34 12.99
C ARG A 259 5.87 -12.03 12.75
N ASN A 260 6.14 -11.28 13.82
CA ASN A 260 6.91 -10.05 13.69
C ASN A 260 8.40 -10.30 13.88
N ILE A 261 9.22 -9.64 13.05
CA ILE A 261 10.67 -9.66 13.12
C ILE A 261 11.17 -8.23 13.41
N PRO A 262 12.02 -8.02 14.41
CA PRO A 262 12.64 -6.72 14.67
C PRO A 262 13.63 -6.38 13.54
N ILE A 263 13.69 -5.12 13.16
CA ILE A 263 14.60 -4.63 12.10
C ILE A 263 15.59 -3.57 12.60
N GLU A 264 15.53 -3.24 13.88
CA GLU A 264 16.43 -2.31 14.54
C GLU A 264 17.74 -2.98 14.98
N ASN A 265 17.70 -4.28 15.27
CA ASN A 265 18.83 -5.05 15.76
C ASN A 265 18.90 -6.40 15.03
N ILE A 266 20.07 -6.70 14.44
CA ILE A 266 20.31 -7.92 13.70
C ILE A 266 20.31 -9.17 14.61
N ASP A 267 20.85 -9.08 15.83
CA ASP A 267 20.92 -10.21 16.75
C ASP A 267 19.53 -10.68 17.21
N ASP A 268 18.61 -9.74 17.39
CA ASP A 268 17.23 -10.07 17.77
C ASP A 268 16.46 -10.66 16.58
N ALA A 269 16.75 -10.19 15.35
CA ALA A 269 16.22 -10.81 14.14
C ALA A 269 16.75 -12.24 13.97
N VAL A 270 18.05 -12.47 14.19
CA VAL A 270 18.68 -13.82 14.19
C VAL A 270 18.02 -14.75 15.20
N LYS A 271 17.81 -14.30 16.44
CA LYS A 271 17.09 -15.08 17.46
C LYS A 271 15.67 -15.44 17.00
N THR A 272 14.97 -14.48 16.38
CA THR A 272 13.61 -14.70 15.85
C THR A 272 13.61 -15.79 14.78
N ILE A 273 14.52 -15.72 13.79
CA ILE A 273 14.62 -16.72 12.72
C ILE A 273 14.97 -18.10 13.29
N ASN A 274 15.95 -18.18 14.22
CA ASN A 274 16.31 -19.45 14.87
C ASN A 274 15.15 -20.04 15.68
N GLY A 275 14.36 -19.20 16.33
CA GLY A 275 13.11 -19.64 17.00
C GLY A 275 12.11 -20.25 16.01
N LEU A 276 11.96 -19.66 14.82
CA LEU A 276 11.06 -20.13 13.77
C LEU A 276 11.51 -21.48 13.18
N GLN A 277 12.83 -21.79 13.17
CA GLN A 277 13.34 -23.09 12.74
C GLN A 277 12.87 -24.24 13.63
N SER A 278 12.61 -23.99 14.92
CA SER A 278 12.20 -25.00 15.91
C SER A 278 10.68 -25.14 16.07
N VAL A 279 9.88 -24.36 15.36
CA VAL A 279 8.42 -24.41 15.48
C VAL A 279 7.87 -25.74 14.98
N SER A 280 6.99 -26.37 15.76
CA SER A 280 6.34 -27.62 15.38
C SER A 280 5.41 -27.44 14.17
N GLU A 281 5.23 -28.49 13.38
CA GLU A 281 4.30 -28.46 12.25
C GLU A 281 2.86 -28.18 12.70
N ALA A 282 2.45 -28.71 13.84
CA ALA A 282 1.13 -28.44 14.41
C ALA A 282 0.91 -26.94 14.68
N GLN A 283 1.94 -26.27 15.19
CA GLN A 283 1.85 -24.81 15.41
C GLN A 283 1.83 -24.02 14.09
N LEU A 284 2.60 -24.44 13.08
CA LEU A 284 2.58 -23.83 11.76
C LEU A 284 1.20 -23.98 11.10
N LYS A 285 0.60 -25.18 11.20
CA LYS A 285 -0.76 -25.42 10.68
C LYS A 285 -1.82 -24.61 11.43
N LYS A 286 -1.65 -24.39 12.72
CA LYS A 286 -2.51 -23.49 13.48
C LYS A 286 -2.41 -22.04 12.95
N TRP A 287 -1.19 -21.52 12.78
CA TRP A 287 -0.99 -20.17 12.22
C TRP A 287 -1.52 -20.04 10.79
N GLN A 288 -1.33 -21.09 9.98
CA GLN A 288 -1.87 -21.17 8.63
C GLN A 288 -3.40 -21.03 8.61
N GLN A 289 -4.11 -21.75 9.51
CA GLN A 289 -5.55 -21.64 9.63
C GLN A 289 -5.98 -20.26 10.12
N GLU A 290 -5.32 -19.71 11.13
CA GLU A 290 -5.56 -18.36 11.64
C GLU A 290 -5.39 -17.30 10.53
N ASN A 291 -4.40 -17.47 9.65
CA ASN A 291 -4.19 -16.60 8.49
C ASN A 291 -5.33 -16.71 7.47
N LEU A 292 -5.80 -17.92 7.16
CA LEU A 292 -6.92 -18.13 6.24
C LEU A 292 -8.21 -17.52 6.78
N ASP A 293 -8.50 -17.73 8.07
CA ASP A 293 -9.66 -17.13 8.74
C ASP A 293 -9.58 -15.60 8.72
N CYS A 294 -8.37 -15.06 8.89
CA CYS A 294 -8.13 -13.62 8.84
C CYS A 294 -8.35 -13.04 7.43
N LEU A 295 -7.94 -13.75 6.38
CA LEU A 295 -8.22 -13.34 5.00
C LEU A 295 -9.73 -13.30 4.73
N ASP A 296 -10.46 -14.32 5.15
CA ASP A 296 -11.90 -14.42 4.90
C ASP A 296 -12.70 -13.35 5.67
N ASN A 297 -12.30 -13.05 6.91
CA ASN A 297 -13.05 -12.16 7.79
C ASN A 297 -12.55 -10.71 7.81
N HIS A 298 -11.28 -10.46 7.46
CA HIS A 298 -10.66 -9.15 7.63
C HIS A 298 -10.04 -8.59 6.35
N PHE A 299 -9.17 -9.33 5.66
CA PHE A 299 -8.41 -8.83 4.51
C PHE A 299 -9.10 -9.15 3.17
N ASN A 300 -10.41 -8.86 3.05
CA ASN A 300 -11.21 -9.10 1.87
C ASN A 300 -11.72 -7.78 1.24
N TRP A 301 -11.99 -7.84 -0.07
CA TRP A 301 -12.40 -6.66 -0.84
C TRP A 301 -13.77 -6.12 -0.45
N ASP A 302 -14.68 -6.95 0.03
CA ASP A 302 -16.01 -6.50 0.46
C ASP A 302 -15.88 -5.57 1.68
N ARG A 303 -15.05 -5.95 2.66
CA ARG A 303 -14.77 -5.10 3.82
C ARG A 303 -14.07 -3.80 3.41
N PHE A 304 -13.01 -3.89 2.58
CA PHE A 304 -12.28 -2.72 2.09
C PHE A 304 -13.20 -1.73 1.38
N CYS A 305 -13.97 -2.20 0.41
CA CYS A 305 -14.90 -1.37 -0.34
C CYS A 305 -16.04 -0.80 0.53
N SER A 306 -16.55 -1.58 1.47
CA SER A 306 -17.58 -1.12 2.42
C SER A 306 -17.08 0.01 3.31
N GLN A 307 -15.82 -0.04 3.77
CA GLN A 307 -15.22 1.06 4.52
C GLN A 307 -15.10 2.34 3.66
N VAL A 308 -14.68 2.20 2.41
CA VAL A 308 -14.59 3.33 1.47
C VAL A 308 -15.97 3.94 1.22
N LEU A 309 -16.99 3.13 0.95
CA LEU A 309 -18.38 3.58 0.77
C LEU A 309 -18.90 4.33 1.99
N LYS A 310 -18.65 3.79 3.20
CA LYS A 310 -19.00 4.46 4.46
C LYS A 310 -18.40 5.86 4.56
N GLU A 311 -17.14 6.05 4.15
CA GLU A 311 -16.50 7.35 4.21
C GLU A 311 -17.02 8.32 3.13
N ILE A 312 -17.43 7.83 1.97
CA ILE A 312 -18.13 8.64 0.96
C ILE A 312 -19.43 9.22 1.53
N GLU A 313 -20.17 8.47 2.33
CA GLU A 313 -21.47 8.84 2.89
C GLU A 313 -21.38 9.47 4.30
N SER A 314 -20.22 9.38 4.97
CA SER A 314 -20.06 9.82 6.35
C SER A 314 -20.39 11.31 6.53
N LYS A 315 -20.88 11.70 7.70
CA LYS A 315 -21.07 13.11 8.05
C LYS A 315 -19.74 13.67 8.58
N PHE A 316 -19.38 14.87 8.12
CA PHE A 316 -18.27 15.63 8.69
C PHE A 316 -18.80 16.65 9.68
N SER A 317 -18.01 16.95 10.72
CA SER A 317 -18.31 18.11 11.54
C SER A 317 -18.20 19.40 10.68
N PRO A 318 -19.10 20.37 10.84
CA PRO A 318 -19.01 21.64 10.13
C PRO A 318 -17.64 22.30 10.28
N ASP A 319 -17.08 22.30 11.48
CA ASP A 319 -15.78 22.90 11.80
C ASP A 319 -14.63 22.26 11.01
N LEU A 320 -14.65 20.93 10.81
CA LEU A 320 -13.64 20.24 10.02
C LEU A 320 -13.77 20.57 8.54
N ALA A 321 -15.00 20.69 8.03
CA ALA A 321 -15.27 21.07 6.65
C ALA A 321 -14.81 22.50 6.35
N GLU A 322 -15.13 23.45 7.22
CA GLU A 322 -14.70 24.86 7.11
C GLU A 322 -13.17 24.98 7.18
N LYS A 323 -12.52 24.32 8.15
CA LYS A 323 -11.06 24.31 8.26
C LYS A 323 -10.39 23.73 7.02
N THR A 324 -10.97 22.69 6.42
CA THR A 324 -10.44 22.08 5.22
C THR A 324 -10.56 23.01 4.01
N GLU A 325 -11.69 23.71 3.85
CA GLU A 325 -11.88 24.69 2.78
C GLU A 325 -10.94 25.88 2.93
N ASN A 326 -10.75 26.40 4.13
CA ASN A 326 -9.80 27.47 4.42
C ASN A 326 -8.36 27.05 4.10
N ASN A 327 -7.96 25.82 4.42
CA ASN A 327 -6.65 25.28 4.06
C ASN A 327 -6.47 25.17 2.55
N ARG A 328 -7.48 24.75 1.80
CA ARG A 328 -7.44 24.71 0.33
C ARG A 328 -7.19 26.11 -0.25
N LEU A 329 -7.90 27.11 0.26
CA LEU A 329 -7.77 28.48 -0.21
C LEU A 329 -6.39 29.06 0.09
N SER A 330 -5.85 28.82 1.30
CA SER A 330 -4.52 29.32 1.69
C SER A 330 -3.41 28.68 0.89
N LEU A 331 -3.51 27.36 0.60
CA LEU A 331 -2.53 26.63 -0.22
C LEU A 331 -2.57 27.05 -1.69
N GLN A 332 -3.76 27.36 -2.22
CA GLN A 332 -3.89 27.94 -3.57
C GLN A 332 -3.22 29.32 -3.65
N ALA A 333 -3.41 30.17 -2.65
CA ALA A 333 -2.76 31.48 -2.59
C ALA A 333 -1.23 31.35 -2.52
N ALA A 334 -0.72 30.50 -1.63
CA ALA A 334 0.72 30.27 -1.46
C ALA A 334 1.40 29.67 -2.71
N GLU A 335 0.70 28.82 -3.46
CA GLU A 335 1.22 28.29 -4.73
C GLU A 335 1.29 29.37 -5.83
N LEU A 336 0.34 30.30 -5.88
CA LEU A 336 0.35 31.43 -6.83
C LEU A 336 1.44 32.44 -6.50
N GLU A 337 1.79 32.58 -5.23
CA GLU A 337 2.80 33.54 -4.74
C GLU A 337 4.23 32.98 -4.76
N SER A 338 4.41 31.66 -4.93
CA SER A 338 5.73 31.03 -4.92
C SER A 338 6.31 30.87 -6.32
N PRO A 339 7.19 31.78 -6.76
CA PRO A 339 7.90 31.66 -8.05
C PRO A 339 8.85 30.45 -8.11
N ASN A 340 9.16 29.83 -6.97
CA ASN A 340 10.18 28.78 -6.84
C ASN A 340 9.67 27.35 -7.06
N TYR A 341 8.38 27.14 -7.30
CA TYR A 341 7.84 25.80 -7.51
C TYR A 341 8.40 25.13 -8.78
N TRP A 342 8.58 25.92 -9.84
CA TRP A 342 9.15 25.49 -11.13
C TRP A 342 10.67 25.50 -11.17
N GLY A 343 11.30 26.22 -10.25
CA GLY A 343 12.76 26.44 -10.21
C GLY A 343 13.59 25.28 -9.65
N ARG A 344 12.98 24.17 -9.20
CA ARG A 344 13.72 22.98 -8.82
C ARG A 344 13.96 22.08 -10.04
N PRO A 345 15.22 21.85 -10.49
CA PRO A 345 15.54 21.06 -11.69
C PRO A 345 14.89 19.67 -11.71
N ILE A 346 14.72 19.07 -10.53
CA ILE A 346 14.09 17.75 -10.35
C ILE A 346 12.58 17.74 -10.70
N ASN A 347 11.86 18.82 -10.39
CA ASN A 347 10.42 18.91 -10.70
C ASN A 347 10.19 19.17 -12.18
N PHE A 348 11.04 20.01 -12.79
CA PHE A 348 11.02 20.27 -14.22
C PHE A 348 11.39 19.03 -15.04
N TYR A 349 12.41 18.27 -14.62
CA TYR A 349 12.81 17.02 -15.26
C TYR A 349 11.70 15.95 -15.18
N ARG A 350 11.05 15.80 -14.01
CA ARG A 350 9.91 14.87 -13.84
C ARG A 350 8.72 15.28 -14.69
N PHE A 351 8.43 16.57 -14.77
CA PHE A 351 7.42 17.14 -15.66
C PHE A 351 7.70 16.80 -17.13
N LEU A 352 8.92 17.07 -17.61
CA LEU A 352 9.33 16.74 -18.99
C LEU A 352 9.24 15.25 -19.26
N LYS A 353 9.75 14.40 -18.37
CA LYS A 353 9.71 12.95 -18.52
C LYS A 353 8.28 12.41 -18.61
N THR A 354 7.37 12.93 -17.79
CA THR A 354 5.96 12.52 -17.81
C THR A 354 5.28 12.98 -19.09
N ASN A 355 5.47 14.24 -19.49
CA ASN A 355 4.89 14.76 -20.74
C ASN A 355 5.42 14.06 -22.00
N LEU A 356 6.70 13.74 -22.06
CA LEU A 356 7.30 12.99 -23.14
C LEU A 356 6.72 11.58 -23.22
N LYS A 357 6.56 10.88 -22.08
CA LYS A 357 5.92 9.57 -22.04
C LYS A 357 4.52 9.59 -22.64
N TYR A 358 3.69 10.57 -22.28
CA TYR A 358 2.33 10.73 -22.82
C TYR A 358 2.30 11.14 -24.29
N ALA A 359 3.21 12.01 -24.71
CA ALA A 359 3.31 12.40 -26.13
C ALA A 359 3.70 11.21 -27.03
N PHE A 360 4.49 10.29 -26.53
CA PHE A 360 4.84 9.05 -27.26
C PHE A 360 3.73 7.99 -27.21
N GLN A 361 3.01 7.85 -26.11
CA GLN A 361 1.91 6.88 -25.98
C GLN A 361 0.67 7.23 -26.82
N ASN A 362 0.43 8.54 -27.07
CA ASN A 362 -0.71 9.00 -27.86
C ASN A 362 -0.40 9.11 -29.38
N ARG A 363 0.78 8.69 -29.82
CA ARG A 363 1.18 8.66 -31.24
C ARG A 363 1.34 7.24 -31.82
N LEU A 364 1.09 6.20 -31.03
CA LEU A 364 0.96 4.80 -31.43
C LEU A 364 -0.48 4.33 -31.25
#